data_aa02cd5601b21d44b247ef32cfb4c738
#
_entry.id   aa02cd5601b21d44b247ef32cfb4c738
#
_cell.length_a   1.000
_cell.length_b   1.000
_cell.length_c   1.000
_cell.angle_alpha   90.00
_cell.angle_beta   90.00
_cell.angle_gamma   90.00
#
_symmetry.space_group_name_H-M   'P 1'
#
loop_
_entity.id
_entity.type
_entity.pdbx_description
1 polymer ?
#
loop_
_entity_poly.entity_id
_entity_poly.type
_entity_poly.pdbx_seq_one_letter_code
_entity_poly.pdbx_strand_id
1 'polypeptide(L)'
;MPYASGETPEVGDYVKNRFEQPGTVIAVQTLQSDHAQVSIRWDDGGVDLPLTAAIEFTLLSRSSSASGGADSTDTLMRGSRSAERTLQDDEDATLADRAILYGVVPSPVAKTMSGLQLLKAIMDGTLPAPPIQQALGFRLVQIEQGLAVFSGTPKFEYYNPLGSVHGGYTAALLDSCMACAVHSTLGVGDSYATVEIKVNFVRAITSDTGKLRAEGKIINSGKRIVTAEGRLYDSAGILYAHGTTTCLILAL
;
A
#
# COMPACT_ATOMS: atom_id res chain seq x y z
N MET A 1 14.46 9.39 20.31
CA MET A 1 14.91 10.76 20.62
C MET A 1 14.14 11.25 21.81
N PRO A 2 14.75 11.97 22.76
CA PRO A 2 14.00 12.62 23.82
C PRO A 2 13.13 13.75 23.26
N TYR A 3 12.10 14.15 24.01
CA TYR A 3 11.36 15.37 23.74
C TYR A 3 12.27 16.61 23.79
N ALA A 4 11.76 17.75 23.33
CA ALA A 4 12.47 19.04 23.47
C ALA A 4 12.81 19.35 24.95
N SER A 5 12.03 18.80 25.90
CA SER A 5 12.28 18.83 27.35
C SER A 5 13.42 17.90 27.83
N GLY A 6 13.94 17.03 26.98
CA GLY A 6 14.93 16.00 27.34
C GLY A 6 14.35 14.71 27.92
N GLU A 7 13.04 14.60 28.07
CA GLU A 7 12.36 13.41 28.59
C GLU A 7 12.24 12.30 27.53
N THR A 8 12.18 11.04 27.97
CA THR A 8 11.99 9.89 27.08
C THR A 8 10.50 9.69 26.75
N PRO A 9 10.14 9.50 25.48
CA PRO A 9 8.75 9.21 25.09
C PRO A 9 8.22 7.91 25.68
N GLU A 10 6.96 7.91 26.09
CA GLU A 10 6.22 6.75 26.59
C GLU A 10 4.93 6.55 25.80
N VAL A 11 4.47 5.29 25.70
CA VAL A 11 3.18 5.00 25.04
C VAL A 11 2.04 5.66 25.82
N GLY A 12 1.19 6.38 25.12
CA GLY A 12 0.09 7.15 25.68
C GLY A 12 0.41 8.63 25.95
N ASP A 13 1.67 9.05 25.80
CA ASP A 13 2.01 10.47 25.91
C ASP A 13 1.28 11.28 24.85
N TYR A 14 0.74 12.43 25.24
CA TYR A 14 0.09 13.37 24.34
C TYR A 14 1.08 14.46 23.94
N VAL A 15 1.32 14.60 22.65
CA VAL A 15 2.40 15.42 22.09
C VAL A 15 1.90 16.32 20.97
N LYS A 16 2.70 17.32 20.60
CA LYS A 16 2.53 18.07 19.34
C LYS A 16 3.83 18.14 18.59
N ASN A 17 3.76 18.21 17.26
CA ASN A 17 4.91 18.44 16.41
C ASN A 17 5.20 19.97 16.28
N ARG A 18 6.29 20.32 15.55
CA ARG A 18 6.66 21.73 15.29
C ARG A 18 5.61 22.53 14.52
N PHE A 19 4.57 21.88 13.96
CA PHE A 19 3.46 22.53 13.28
C PHE A 19 2.22 22.65 14.16
N GLU A 20 2.37 22.48 15.50
CA GLU A 20 1.30 22.53 16.49
C GLU A 20 0.23 21.44 16.36
N GLN A 21 0.48 20.41 15.53
CA GLN A 21 -0.43 19.28 15.35
C GLN A 21 -0.35 18.33 16.55
N PRO A 22 -1.45 18.08 17.26
CA PRO A 22 -1.47 17.20 18.43
C PRO A 22 -1.58 15.73 18.03
N GLY A 23 -1.08 14.84 18.87
CA GLY A 23 -1.16 13.40 18.68
C GLY A 23 -0.74 12.61 19.91
N THR A 24 -1.01 11.31 19.90
CA THR A 24 -0.70 10.38 20.99
C THR A 24 0.40 9.40 20.57
N VAL A 25 1.39 9.20 21.42
CA VAL A 25 2.42 8.17 21.22
C VAL A 25 1.78 6.78 21.36
N ILE A 26 1.81 5.98 20.30
CA ILE A 26 1.19 4.65 20.27
C ILE A 26 2.20 3.51 20.32
N ALA A 27 3.48 3.76 20.02
CA ALA A 27 4.55 2.80 20.15
C ALA A 27 5.90 3.48 20.34
N VAL A 28 6.76 2.88 21.16
CA VAL A 28 8.16 3.26 21.34
C VAL A 28 9.02 2.02 21.16
N GLN A 29 9.98 2.03 20.25
CA GLN A 29 10.92 0.95 20.01
C GLN A 29 12.34 1.46 20.14
N THR A 30 13.12 0.86 21.04
CA THR A 30 14.54 1.18 21.20
C THR A 30 15.35 0.40 20.17
N LEU A 31 16.13 1.09 19.35
CA LEU A 31 17.07 0.50 18.40
C LEU A 31 18.44 0.31 19.04
N GLN A 32 19.27 -0.60 18.49
CA GLN A 32 20.62 -0.94 19.01
C GLN A 32 21.62 0.24 19.06
N SER A 33 21.23 1.43 18.60
CA SER A 33 22.10 2.64 18.51
C SER A 33 21.66 3.79 19.44
N ASP A 34 21.08 3.52 20.59
CA ASP A 34 20.55 4.55 21.54
C ASP A 34 19.50 5.51 20.94
N HIS A 35 18.90 5.16 19.82
CA HIS A 35 17.82 5.91 19.20
C HIS A 35 16.49 5.23 19.44
N ALA A 36 15.54 5.93 20.04
CA ALA A 36 14.16 5.48 20.14
C ALA A 36 13.41 5.82 18.86
N GLN A 37 12.70 4.84 18.32
CA GLN A 37 11.76 5.02 17.24
C GLN A 37 10.36 5.17 17.84
N VAL A 38 9.65 6.25 17.48
CA VAL A 38 8.37 6.60 18.08
C VAL A 38 7.31 6.60 16.98
N SER A 39 6.20 5.91 17.21
CA SER A 39 5.01 5.98 16.37
C SER A 39 3.95 6.84 17.06
N ILE A 40 3.37 7.78 16.34
CA ILE A 40 2.39 8.73 16.86
C ILE A 40 1.10 8.58 16.06
N ARG A 41 -0.04 8.56 16.75
CA ARG A 41 -1.35 8.74 16.14
C ARG A 41 -1.75 10.20 16.30
N TRP A 42 -1.88 10.89 15.19
CA TRP A 42 -2.34 12.28 15.17
C TRP A 42 -3.85 12.37 15.35
N ASP A 43 -4.32 13.45 15.95
CA ASP A 43 -5.74 13.65 16.25
C ASP A 43 -6.62 13.79 14.99
N ASP A 44 -6.02 14.07 13.84
CA ASP A 44 -6.67 14.05 12.52
C ASP A 44 -6.80 12.65 11.91
N GLY A 45 -6.38 11.59 12.62
CA GLY A 45 -6.45 10.20 12.19
C GLY A 45 -5.23 9.69 11.44
N GLY A 46 -4.23 10.54 11.16
CA GLY A 46 -2.93 10.13 10.61
C GLY A 46 -2.14 9.30 11.61
N VAL A 47 -1.41 8.31 11.14
CA VAL A 47 -0.42 7.55 11.93
C VAL A 47 0.93 7.74 11.27
N ASP A 48 1.88 8.33 11.98
CA ASP A 48 3.26 8.36 11.50
C ASP A 48 3.89 6.97 11.65
N LEU A 49 4.43 6.49 10.54
CA LEU A 49 5.36 5.38 10.55
C LEU A 49 6.65 5.82 11.26
N PRO A 50 7.39 4.86 11.85
CA PRO A 50 8.52 5.16 12.71
C PRO A 50 9.54 6.10 12.03
N LEU A 51 9.61 7.32 12.52
CA LEU A 51 10.52 8.35 12.02
C LEU A 51 11.91 8.18 12.65
N THR A 52 12.90 7.87 11.83
CA THR A 52 14.32 7.95 12.20
C THR A 52 14.90 9.36 12.04
N ALA A 53 14.11 10.33 11.62
CA ALA A 53 14.55 11.70 11.42
C ALA A 53 14.14 12.60 12.59
N ALA A 54 15.00 13.53 12.94
CA ALA A 54 14.90 14.50 14.04
C ALA A 54 13.68 15.42 13.94
N ILE A 55 12.50 14.93 14.31
CA ILE A 55 11.37 15.79 14.56
C ILE A 55 11.31 16.06 16.06
N GLU A 56 11.44 17.31 16.44
CA GLU A 56 11.22 17.73 17.83
C GLU A 56 9.73 17.66 18.15
N PHE A 57 9.39 16.90 19.18
CA PHE A 57 8.07 16.85 19.76
C PHE A 57 8.04 17.61 21.08
N THR A 58 6.94 18.27 21.35
CA THR A 58 6.66 18.87 22.65
C THR A 58 5.66 18.02 23.39
N LEU A 59 6.03 17.56 24.59
CA LEU A 59 5.12 16.81 25.46
C LEU A 59 4.02 17.77 25.97
N LEU A 60 2.75 17.40 25.74
CA LEU A 60 1.58 18.12 26.24
C LEU A 60 1.07 17.53 27.55
N SER A 61 1.05 16.19 27.68
CA SER A 61 0.71 15.50 28.91
C SER A 61 1.27 14.07 28.90
N ARG A 62 1.56 13.52 30.09
CA ARG A 62 1.90 12.11 30.25
C ARG A 62 0.63 11.28 30.47
N SER A 63 0.67 10.03 29.98
CA SER A 63 -0.31 9.03 30.37
C SER A 63 -0.18 8.77 31.87
N SER A 64 -1.23 9.08 32.64
CA SER A 64 -1.32 8.56 34.00
C SER A 64 -1.51 7.06 33.93
N SER A 65 -0.59 6.29 34.49
CA SER A 65 -0.76 4.85 34.70
C SER A 65 -1.90 4.64 35.70
N ALA A 66 -3.14 4.57 35.22
CA ALA A 66 -4.27 4.18 36.01
C ALA A 66 -4.32 2.67 36.07
N SER A 67 -3.83 2.14 37.17
CA SER A 67 -4.18 0.80 37.65
C SER A 67 -5.64 0.76 38.10
N GLY A 68 -6.39 -0.19 37.58
CA GLY A 68 -7.49 -0.78 38.33
C GLY A 68 -8.92 -0.39 37.95
N GLY A 69 -9.73 -1.41 37.76
CA GLY A 69 -11.14 -1.39 38.08
C GLY A 69 -12.08 -1.76 36.94
N ALA A 70 -12.44 -3.01 36.91
CA ALA A 70 -13.62 -3.52 36.20
C ALA A 70 -14.90 -2.93 36.78
N ASP A 71 -15.91 -2.69 35.98
CA ASP A 71 -17.26 -3.26 36.16
C ASP A 71 -18.14 -2.89 34.96
N SER A 72 -18.64 -3.85 34.35
CA SER A 72 -19.93 -4.53 34.16
C SER A 72 -21.08 -3.71 33.57
N THR A 73 -21.62 -4.36 32.55
CA THR A 73 -23.04 -4.45 32.13
C THR A 73 -23.70 -3.20 31.53
N ASP A 74 -24.09 -3.25 30.28
CA ASP A 74 -25.49 -3.46 29.97
C ASP A 74 -25.73 -4.02 28.55
N THR A 75 -26.79 -4.76 28.46
CA THR A 75 -27.22 -5.73 27.47
C THR A 75 -28.29 -5.09 26.54
N LEU A 76 -28.34 -5.61 25.31
CA LEU A 76 -29.47 -5.67 24.40
C LEU A 76 -29.83 -4.45 23.55
N MET A 77 -29.72 -4.60 22.22
CA MET A 77 -30.86 -4.88 21.35
C MET A 77 -30.40 -5.29 19.94
N ARG A 78 -31.06 -6.31 19.46
CA ARG A 78 -30.96 -6.95 18.15
C ARG A 78 -31.31 -6.01 17.00
N GLY A 79 -30.56 -6.15 15.92
CA GLY A 79 -30.97 -5.74 14.58
C GLY A 79 -30.27 -6.63 13.56
N SER A 80 -30.88 -7.75 13.21
CA SER A 80 -30.45 -8.64 12.16
C SER A 80 -30.51 -7.93 10.79
N ARG A 81 -29.37 -7.79 10.12
CA ARG A 81 -29.30 -7.78 8.67
C ARG A 81 -28.13 -8.68 8.28
N SER A 82 -28.49 -9.86 7.81
CA SER A 82 -27.61 -10.75 7.07
C SER A 82 -27.13 -10.02 5.81
N ALA A 83 -25.90 -9.50 5.84
CA ALA A 83 -25.19 -9.17 4.63
C ALA A 83 -24.57 -10.47 4.13
N GLU A 84 -24.95 -10.88 2.93
CA GLU A 84 -24.21 -11.89 2.19
C GLU A 84 -22.76 -11.40 2.03
N ARG A 85 -21.87 -11.98 2.82
CA ARG A 85 -20.43 -11.87 2.62
C ARG A 85 -20.14 -12.63 1.33
N THR A 86 -19.67 -11.93 0.32
CA THR A 86 -19.20 -12.57 -0.89
C THR A 86 -17.93 -13.35 -0.59
N LEU A 87 -17.79 -14.55 -1.17
CA LEU A 87 -16.60 -15.44 -1.02
C LEU A 87 -15.28 -14.72 -1.31
N GLN A 88 -15.32 -13.62 -2.04
CA GLN A 88 -14.20 -12.76 -2.36
C GLN A 88 -13.60 -12.02 -1.13
N ASP A 89 -14.44 -11.70 -0.13
CA ASP A 89 -14.00 -11.00 1.10
C ASP A 89 -13.25 -11.96 2.05
N ASP A 90 -13.58 -13.25 1.99
CA ASP A 90 -12.94 -14.27 2.83
C ASP A 90 -11.58 -14.74 2.25
N GLU A 91 -11.38 -14.72 0.93
CA GLU A 91 -10.08 -14.98 0.31
C GLU A 91 -9.07 -13.84 0.54
N ASP A 92 -9.52 -12.58 0.52
CA ASP A 92 -8.68 -11.41 0.85
C ASP A 92 -8.25 -11.42 2.33
N ALA A 93 -9.06 -11.96 3.24
CA ALA A 93 -8.74 -12.06 4.67
C ALA A 93 -7.66 -13.11 4.96
N THR A 94 -7.60 -14.20 4.22
CA THR A 94 -6.60 -15.27 4.41
C THR A 94 -5.20 -14.92 3.88
N LEU A 95 -5.11 -13.99 2.92
CA LEU A 95 -3.85 -13.45 2.41
C LEU A 95 -3.29 -12.30 3.28
N ALA A 96 -4.12 -11.68 4.11
CA ALA A 96 -3.72 -10.55 4.97
C ALA A 96 -2.84 -10.97 6.16
N ASP A 97 -2.84 -12.23 6.57
CA ASP A 97 -2.16 -12.70 7.78
C ASP A 97 -0.72 -13.24 7.55
N ARG A 98 -0.25 -13.30 6.30
CA ARG A 98 1.14 -13.64 6.01
C ARG A 98 2.00 -12.38 5.98
N ALA A 99 3.07 -12.37 6.78
CA ALA A 99 4.09 -11.33 6.70
C ALA A 99 4.67 -11.29 5.27
N ILE A 100 4.37 -10.24 4.52
CA ILE A 100 4.85 -10.06 3.15
C ILE A 100 6.35 -9.78 3.21
N LEU A 101 7.15 -10.63 2.57
CA LEU A 101 8.57 -10.38 2.36
C LEU A 101 8.71 -9.40 1.18
N TYR A 102 9.37 -8.27 1.40
CA TYR A 102 9.69 -7.31 0.34
C TYR A 102 11.15 -7.42 -0.08
N GLY A 103 11.40 -7.36 -1.38
CA GLY A 103 12.74 -7.48 -1.92
C GLY A 103 12.76 -7.56 -3.44
N VAL A 104 13.94 -7.85 -3.98
CA VAL A 104 14.14 -8.06 -5.42
C VAL A 104 14.33 -9.54 -5.67
N VAL A 105 13.60 -10.09 -6.64
CA VAL A 105 13.79 -11.49 -7.06
C VAL A 105 15.17 -11.64 -7.68
N PRO A 106 16.01 -12.60 -7.21
CA PRO A 106 17.34 -12.79 -7.78
C PRO A 106 17.27 -13.15 -9.28
N SER A 107 18.10 -12.49 -10.09
CA SER A 107 18.11 -12.69 -11.55
C SER A 107 18.23 -14.17 -11.98
N PRO A 108 19.04 -15.03 -11.36
CA PRO A 108 19.08 -16.46 -11.71
C PRO A 108 17.73 -17.16 -11.53
N VAL A 109 16.94 -16.77 -10.51
CA VAL A 109 15.60 -17.33 -10.28
C VAL A 109 14.63 -16.80 -11.32
N ALA A 110 14.61 -15.48 -11.56
CA ALA A 110 13.73 -14.87 -12.54
C ALA A 110 13.89 -15.46 -13.95
N LYS A 111 15.14 -15.76 -14.34
CA LYS A 111 15.47 -16.35 -15.66
C LYS A 111 14.94 -17.78 -15.88
N THR A 112 14.53 -18.48 -14.84
CA THR A 112 14.02 -19.86 -14.93
C THR A 112 12.50 -19.93 -14.97
N MET A 113 11.80 -18.81 -14.84
CA MET A 113 10.34 -18.75 -14.74
C MET A 113 9.76 -17.95 -15.92
N SER A 114 8.55 -18.33 -16.36
CA SER A 114 7.75 -17.46 -17.20
C SER A 114 7.23 -16.28 -16.38
N GLY A 115 6.87 -15.18 -17.03
CA GLY A 115 6.33 -14.00 -16.33
C GLY A 115 5.10 -14.33 -15.47
N LEU A 116 4.20 -15.19 -15.97
CA LEU A 116 3.05 -15.63 -15.19
C LEU A 116 3.42 -16.44 -13.94
N GLN A 117 4.40 -17.36 -14.07
CA GLN A 117 4.88 -18.14 -12.92
C GLN A 117 5.53 -17.24 -11.86
N LEU A 118 6.37 -16.31 -12.28
CA LEU A 118 7.02 -15.35 -11.40
C LEU A 118 6.02 -14.48 -10.66
N LEU A 119 5.04 -13.91 -11.37
CA LEU A 119 4.01 -13.06 -10.76
C LEU A 119 3.09 -13.82 -9.80
N LYS A 120 2.74 -15.09 -10.10
CA LYS A 120 2.03 -15.95 -9.16
C LYS A 120 2.82 -16.22 -7.90
N ALA A 121 4.12 -16.53 -8.02
CA ALA A 121 5.00 -16.77 -6.88
C ALA A 121 5.22 -15.53 -6.00
N ILE A 122 5.18 -14.32 -6.59
CA ILE A 122 5.16 -13.06 -5.84
C ILE A 122 3.81 -12.87 -5.12
N MET A 123 2.70 -13.14 -5.80
CA MET A 123 1.34 -12.96 -5.25
C MET A 123 1.06 -13.92 -4.09
N ASP A 124 1.53 -15.17 -4.17
CA ASP A 124 1.35 -16.18 -3.12
C ASP A 124 2.39 -16.09 -1.98
N GLY A 125 3.39 -15.19 -2.11
CA GLY A 125 4.44 -14.96 -1.11
C GLY A 125 5.60 -15.95 -1.15
N THR A 126 5.69 -16.82 -2.15
CA THR A 126 6.85 -17.71 -2.37
C THR A 126 8.10 -16.91 -2.78
N LEU A 127 7.90 -15.81 -3.52
CA LEU A 127 8.93 -14.85 -3.87
C LEU A 127 8.63 -13.48 -3.24
N PRO A 128 9.68 -12.66 -2.98
CA PRO A 128 9.50 -11.35 -2.39
C PRO A 128 8.70 -10.41 -3.30
N ALA A 129 7.80 -9.64 -2.72
CA ALA A 129 7.09 -8.56 -3.40
C ALA A 129 8.04 -7.36 -3.64
N PRO A 130 7.89 -6.62 -4.75
CA PRO A 130 8.75 -5.47 -5.02
C PRO A 130 8.65 -4.40 -3.92
N PRO A 131 9.78 -3.76 -3.53
CA PRO A 131 9.79 -2.73 -2.48
C PRO A 131 8.83 -1.56 -2.72
N ILE A 132 8.54 -1.21 -3.98
CA ILE A 132 7.58 -0.15 -4.32
C ILE A 132 6.16 -0.47 -3.83
N GLN A 133 5.77 -1.75 -3.74
CA GLN A 133 4.48 -2.15 -3.20
C GLN A 133 4.38 -1.82 -1.71
N GLN A 134 5.47 -1.98 -0.96
CA GLN A 134 5.54 -1.56 0.43
C GLN A 134 5.47 -0.04 0.57
N ALA A 135 6.28 0.68 -0.22
CA ALA A 135 6.37 2.13 -0.16
C ALA A 135 5.05 2.83 -0.47
N LEU A 136 4.29 2.30 -1.42
CA LEU A 136 3.03 2.89 -1.89
C LEU A 136 1.77 2.14 -1.40
N GLY A 137 1.92 1.12 -0.56
CA GLY A 137 0.80 0.45 0.09
C GLY A 137 -0.20 -0.22 -0.86
N PHE A 138 0.27 -0.73 -2.01
CA PHE A 138 -0.56 -1.50 -2.93
C PHE A 138 0.04 -2.89 -3.19
N ARG A 139 -0.75 -3.83 -3.66
CA ARG A 139 -0.30 -5.20 -3.94
C ARG A 139 -1.01 -5.82 -5.14
N LEU A 140 -0.36 -6.80 -5.76
CA LEU A 140 -0.96 -7.68 -6.75
C LEU A 140 -1.97 -8.61 -6.05
N VAL A 141 -3.22 -8.62 -6.51
CA VAL A 141 -4.31 -9.42 -5.91
C VAL A 141 -4.92 -10.44 -6.89
N GLN A 142 -4.70 -10.26 -8.20
CA GLN A 142 -5.13 -11.23 -9.22
C GLN A 142 -4.16 -11.18 -10.39
N ILE A 143 -3.81 -12.35 -10.92
CA ILE A 143 -2.95 -12.48 -12.09
C ILE A 143 -3.38 -13.65 -12.97
N GLU A 144 -3.61 -13.34 -14.24
CA GLU A 144 -3.91 -14.30 -15.30
C GLU A 144 -3.08 -13.90 -16.53
N GLN A 145 -3.07 -14.76 -17.55
CA GLN A 145 -2.37 -14.43 -18.78
C GLN A 145 -3.02 -13.22 -19.47
N GLY A 146 -2.30 -12.10 -19.58
CA GLY A 146 -2.78 -10.86 -20.17
C GLY A 146 -3.66 -9.99 -19.25
N LEU A 147 -3.83 -10.36 -17.99
CA LEU A 147 -4.59 -9.62 -16.99
C LEU A 147 -3.81 -9.53 -15.68
N ALA A 148 -3.74 -8.35 -15.08
CA ALA A 148 -3.24 -8.17 -13.73
C ALA A 148 -4.09 -7.16 -12.96
N VAL A 149 -4.36 -7.44 -11.69
CA VAL A 149 -5.12 -6.57 -10.81
C VAL A 149 -4.31 -6.25 -9.58
N PHE A 150 -4.20 -4.96 -9.30
CA PHE A 150 -3.61 -4.44 -8.07
C PHE A 150 -4.68 -3.79 -7.20
N SER A 151 -4.49 -3.87 -5.89
CA SER A 151 -5.33 -3.18 -4.93
C SER A 151 -4.47 -2.39 -3.95
N GLY A 152 -4.94 -1.21 -3.58
CA GLY A 152 -4.28 -0.34 -2.60
C GLY A 152 -5.29 0.59 -1.96
N THR A 153 -4.98 1.03 -0.74
CA THR A 153 -5.78 2.04 -0.05
C THR A 153 -4.97 3.32 0.02
N PRO A 154 -5.47 4.42 -0.55
CA PRO A 154 -4.76 5.69 -0.53
C PRO A 154 -4.65 6.21 0.90
N LYS A 155 -3.50 6.82 1.22
CA LYS A 155 -3.18 7.36 2.54
C LYS A 155 -2.81 8.82 2.43
N PHE A 156 -2.84 9.52 3.55
CA PHE A 156 -2.46 10.93 3.63
C PHE A 156 -1.01 11.17 3.16
N GLU A 157 -0.08 10.23 3.41
CA GLU A 157 1.32 10.32 2.99
C GLU A 157 1.51 10.40 1.47
N TYR A 158 0.48 10.08 0.71
CA TYR A 158 0.51 10.15 -0.77
C TYR A 158 -0.08 11.45 -1.32
N TYR A 159 -0.40 12.43 -0.45
CA TYR A 159 -1.05 13.65 -0.88
C TYR A 159 -0.08 14.62 -1.59
N ASN A 160 -0.65 15.37 -2.50
CA ASN A 160 -0.04 16.57 -3.07
C ASN A 160 -0.32 17.80 -2.16
N PRO A 161 0.32 18.95 -2.39
CA PRO A 161 0.09 20.13 -1.56
C PRO A 161 -1.31 20.76 -1.71
N LEU A 162 -2.14 20.25 -2.62
CA LEU A 162 -3.49 20.74 -2.90
C LEU A 162 -4.58 19.92 -2.17
N GLY A 163 -4.19 18.96 -1.32
CA GLY A 163 -5.12 18.20 -0.48
C GLY A 163 -5.77 16.99 -1.15
N SER A 164 -5.15 16.42 -2.18
CA SER A 164 -5.57 15.16 -2.80
C SER A 164 -4.38 14.23 -3.01
N VAL A 165 -4.64 12.96 -3.22
CA VAL A 165 -3.61 11.98 -3.55
C VAL A 165 -2.86 12.40 -4.81
N HIS A 166 -1.52 12.39 -4.74
CA HIS A 166 -0.66 12.77 -5.85
C HIS A 166 -0.88 11.87 -7.06
N GLY A 167 -0.97 12.45 -8.25
CA GLY A 167 -1.15 11.69 -9.50
C GLY A 167 -0.08 10.62 -9.74
N GLY A 168 1.12 10.77 -9.17
CA GLY A 168 2.18 9.77 -9.20
C GLY A 168 1.80 8.44 -8.54
N TYR A 169 1.01 8.44 -7.46
CA TYR A 169 0.46 7.23 -6.86
C TYR A 169 -0.45 6.48 -7.84
N THR A 170 -1.38 7.20 -8.46
CA THR A 170 -2.29 6.67 -9.48
C THR A 170 -1.53 6.13 -10.69
N ALA A 171 -0.52 6.87 -11.16
CA ALA A 171 0.32 6.45 -12.28
C ALA A 171 1.12 5.17 -11.95
N ALA A 172 1.67 5.05 -10.73
CA ALA A 172 2.38 3.85 -10.29
C ALA A 172 1.46 2.61 -10.22
N LEU A 173 0.21 2.77 -9.75
CA LEU A 173 -0.79 1.69 -9.76
C LEU A 173 -1.13 1.25 -11.19
N LEU A 174 -1.36 2.21 -12.09
CA LEU A 174 -1.69 1.92 -13.49
C LEU A 174 -0.50 1.31 -14.22
N ASP A 175 0.73 1.82 -14.02
CA ASP A 175 1.93 1.20 -14.59
C ASP A 175 2.08 -0.24 -14.10
N SER A 176 1.94 -0.47 -12.80
CA SER A 176 2.08 -1.81 -12.20
C SER A 176 1.08 -2.80 -12.78
N CYS A 177 -0.21 -2.45 -12.89
CA CYS A 177 -1.20 -3.38 -13.40
C CYS A 177 -1.03 -3.64 -14.91
N MET A 178 -0.75 -2.61 -15.72
CA MET A 178 -0.55 -2.75 -17.15
C MET A 178 0.73 -3.52 -17.48
N ALA A 179 1.85 -3.17 -16.82
CA ALA A 179 3.13 -3.82 -17.02
C ALA A 179 3.15 -5.27 -16.55
N CYS A 180 2.47 -5.60 -15.44
CA CYS A 180 2.30 -6.99 -15.00
C CYS A 180 1.37 -7.80 -15.93
N ALA A 181 0.35 -7.18 -16.52
CA ALA A 181 -0.44 -7.82 -17.58
C ALA A 181 0.44 -8.19 -18.79
N VAL A 182 1.36 -7.30 -19.21
CA VAL A 182 2.36 -7.60 -20.23
C VAL A 182 3.28 -8.74 -19.78
N HIS A 183 3.86 -8.62 -18.58
CA HIS A 183 4.81 -9.62 -18.06
C HIS A 183 4.17 -11.00 -17.99
N SER A 184 2.90 -11.12 -17.64
CA SER A 184 2.20 -12.40 -17.56
C SER A 184 2.13 -13.18 -18.90
N THR A 185 2.35 -12.50 -20.01
CA THR A 185 2.36 -13.13 -21.35
C THR A 185 3.74 -13.58 -21.81
N LEU A 186 4.82 -13.23 -21.08
CA LEU A 186 6.19 -13.48 -21.48
C LEU A 186 6.67 -14.89 -21.12
N GLY A 187 7.48 -15.46 -22.01
CA GLY A 187 8.12 -16.76 -21.83
C GLY A 187 9.28 -16.72 -20.82
N VAL A 188 9.86 -17.91 -20.61
CA VAL A 188 11.09 -18.05 -19.81
C VAL A 188 12.25 -17.35 -20.52
N GLY A 189 13.00 -16.52 -19.78
CA GLY A 189 14.14 -15.78 -20.32
C GLY A 189 13.76 -14.43 -20.97
N ASP A 190 12.47 -14.09 -21.01
CA ASP A 190 12.00 -12.79 -21.49
C ASP A 190 11.75 -11.83 -20.31
N SER A 191 11.95 -10.55 -20.58
CA SER A 191 11.67 -9.43 -19.71
C SER A 191 11.01 -8.29 -20.48
N TYR A 192 10.74 -7.19 -19.83
CA TYR A 192 10.18 -6.00 -20.49
C TYR A 192 10.70 -4.72 -19.84
N ALA A 193 10.53 -3.63 -20.56
CA ALA A 193 10.64 -2.28 -20.02
C ALA A 193 9.45 -1.45 -20.50
N THR A 194 8.81 -0.73 -19.59
CA THR A 194 7.84 0.32 -19.92
C THR A 194 8.58 1.46 -20.63
N VAL A 195 8.21 1.73 -21.88
CA VAL A 195 8.83 2.82 -22.68
C VAL A 195 7.92 4.03 -22.82
N GLU A 196 6.64 3.85 -22.57
CA GLU A 196 5.64 4.93 -22.58
C GLU A 196 4.47 4.55 -21.68
N ILE A 197 3.97 5.54 -20.94
CA ILE A 197 2.71 5.46 -20.21
C ILE A 197 1.94 6.75 -20.40
N LYS A 198 0.66 6.63 -20.74
CA LYS A 198 -0.28 7.75 -20.76
C LYS A 198 -1.35 7.53 -19.72
N VAL A 199 -1.56 8.51 -18.84
CA VAL A 199 -2.58 8.49 -17.79
C VAL A 199 -3.55 9.64 -17.94
N ASN A 200 -4.83 9.34 -17.82
CA ASN A 200 -5.91 10.33 -17.77
C ASN A 200 -6.55 10.24 -16.38
N PHE A 201 -6.47 11.34 -15.63
CA PHE A 201 -7.06 11.47 -14.30
C PHE A 201 -8.50 11.97 -14.45
N VAL A 202 -9.48 11.18 -13.99
CA VAL A 202 -10.91 11.47 -14.17
C VAL A 202 -11.49 12.13 -12.92
N ARG A 203 -11.03 11.70 -11.73
CA ARG A 203 -11.51 12.18 -10.43
C ARG A 203 -10.36 12.34 -9.46
N ALA A 204 -10.48 13.28 -8.52
CA ALA A 204 -9.57 13.38 -7.38
C ALA A 204 -9.77 12.18 -6.46
N ILE A 205 -8.65 11.69 -5.92
CA ILE A 205 -8.61 10.61 -4.92
C ILE A 205 -8.21 11.23 -3.58
N THR A 206 -8.85 10.78 -2.50
CA THR A 206 -8.51 11.14 -1.12
C THR A 206 -8.37 9.87 -0.28
N SER A 207 -7.92 9.99 0.97
CA SER A 207 -7.93 8.87 1.93
C SER A 207 -9.33 8.28 2.12
N ASP A 208 -10.37 9.11 2.01
CA ASP A 208 -11.78 8.71 2.18
C ASP A 208 -12.34 7.95 0.97
N THR A 209 -11.62 7.92 -0.16
CA THR A 209 -12.02 7.12 -1.33
C THR A 209 -12.05 5.62 -1.01
N GLY A 210 -11.27 5.20 0.01
CA GLY A 210 -11.21 3.81 0.41
C GLY A 210 -10.38 2.95 -0.54
N LYS A 211 -10.67 1.65 -0.57
CA LYS A 211 -9.91 0.67 -1.35
C LYS A 211 -10.06 0.90 -2.85
N LEU A 212 -8.94 1.00 -3.54
CA LEU A 212 -8.85 1.14 -4.99
C LEU A 212 -8.48 -0.20 -5.64
N ARG A 213 -8.97 -0.41 -6.87
CA ARG A 213 -8.67 -1.54 -7.74
C ARG A 213 -8.15 -1.03 -9.08
N ALA A 214 -6.91 -1.35 -9.42
CA ALA A 214 -6.30 -1.08 -10.72
C ALA A 214 -6.27 -2.36 -11.54
N GLU A 215 -6.94 -2.36 -12.68
CA GLU A 215 -7.01 -3.51 -13.60
C GLU A 215 -6.28 -3.18 -14.89
N GLY A 216 -5.28 -4.00 -15.24
CA GLY A 216 -4.51 -3.92 -16.47
C GLY A 216 -4.80 -5.08 -17.39
N LYS A 217 -5.02 -4.79 -18.68
CA LYS A 217 -5.29 -5.79 -19.73
C LYS A 217 -4.46 -5.53 -20.97
N ILE A 218 -4.03 -6.59 -21.63
CA ILE A 218 -3.38 -6.52 -22.93
C ILE A 218 -4.35 -5.98 -23.99
N ILE A 219 -3.88 -5.01 -24.78
CA ILE A 219 -4.55 -4.56 -26.01
C ILE A 219 -4.02 -5.36 -27.19
N ASN A 220 -2.68 -5.42 -27.33
CA ASN A 220 -2.03 -6.13 -28.43
C ASN A 220 -0.67 -6.69 -27.99
N SER A 221 -0.37 -7.91 -28.39
CA SER A 221 0.89 -8.59 -28.10
C SER A 221 1.67 -8.83 -29.40
N GLY A 222 2.69 -8.01 -29.65
CA GLY A 222 3.64 -8.17 -30.73
C GLY A 222 4.94 -8.85 -30.26
N LYS A 223 5.81 -9.19 -31.19
CA LYS A 223 7.10 -9.86 -30.87
C LYS A 223 8.07 -9.01 -30.06
N ARG A 224 8.06 -7.69 -30.23
CA ARG A 224 8.97 -6.74 -29.58
C ARG A 224 8.26 -5.66 -28.80
N ILE A 225 7.03 -5.36 -29.17
CA ILE A 225 6.21 -4.32 -28.57
C ILE A 225 4.89 -4.96 -28.15
N VAL A 226 4.54 -4.71 -26.89
CA VAL A 226 3.25 -5.10 -26.32
C VAL A 226 2.59 -3.84 -25.77
N THR A 227 1.30 -3.69 -26.01
CA THR A 227 0.51 -2.58 -25.48
C THR A 227 -0.58 -3.09 -24.55
N ALA A 228 -0.85 -2.35 -23.48
CA ALA A 228 -1.90 -2.65 -22.52
C ALA A 228 -2.69 -1.39 -22.16
N GLU A 229 -3.93 -1.59 -21.70
CA GLU A 229 -4.75 -0.57 -21.06
C GLU A 229 -4.91 -0.85 -19.57
N GLY A 230 -5.17 0.21 -18.79
CA GLY A 230 -5.39 0.12 -17.36
C GLY A 230 -6.52 1.02 -16.91
N ARG A 231 -7.25 0.60 -15.89
CA ARG A 231 -8.35 1.35 -15.30
C ARG A 231 -8.29 1.27 -13.79
N LEU A 232 -8.55 2.39 -13.11
CA LEU A 232 -8.55 2.50 -11.65
C LEU A 232 -9.96 2.83 -11.16
N TYR A 233 -10.49 1.99 -10.29
CA TYR A 233 -11.82 2.08 -9.72
C TYR A 233 -11.77 2.08 -8.18
N ASP A 234 -12.80 2.61 -7.55
CA ASP A 234 -13.09 2.33 -6.14
C ASP A 234 -13.94 1.05 -5.97
N SER A 235 -14.30 0.74 -4.72
CA SER A 235 -15.14 -0.42 -4.37
C SER A 235 -16.59 -0.32 -4.90
N ALA A 236 -17.06 0.88 -5.25
CA ALA A 236 -18.36 1.11 -5.87
C ALA A 236 -18.32 1.02 -7.40
N GLY A 237 -17.14 0.76 -8.00
CA GLY A 237 -16.94 0.69 -9.45
C GLY A 237 -16.85 2.07 -10.13
N ILE A 238 -16.66 3.13 -9.38
CA ILE A 238 -16.49 4.48 -9.92
C ILE A 238 -15.08 4.61 -10.50
N LEU A 239 -14.98 5.07 -11.75
CA LEU A 239 -13.70 5.27 -12.44
C LEU A 239 -13.00 6.55 -11.94
N TYR A 240 -11.75 6.41 -11.51
CA TYR A 240 -10.88 7.51 -11.06
C TYR A 240 -9.79 7.87 -12.07
N ALA A 241 -9.25 6.89 -12.76
CA ALA A 241 -8.26 7.10 -13.81
C ALA A 241 -8.25 5.94 -14.80
N HIS A 242 -7.72 6.22 -15.99
CA HIS A 242 -7.41 5.17 -16.97
C HIS A 242 -6.15 5.55 -17.73
N GLY A 243 -5.52 4.55 -18.37
CA GLY A 243 -4.30 4.77 -19.12
C GLY A 243 -4.01 3.68 -20.14
N THR A 244 -2.97 3.92 -20.90
CA THR A 244 -2.37 2.95 -21.81
C THR A 244 -0.86 2.92 -21.59
N THR A 245 -0.23 1.81 -21.92
CA THR A 245 1.22 1.66 -21.88
C THR A 245 1.74 0.95 -23.10
N THR A 246 2.99 1.25 -23.43
CA THR A 246 3.79 0.54 -24.42
C THR A 246 4.99 -0.07 -23.71
N CYS A 247 5.16 -1.38 -23.84
CA CYS A 247 6.30 -2.11 -23.29
C CYS A 247 7.16 -2.67 -24.42
N LEU A 248 8.47 -2.53 -24.26
CA LEU A 248 9.49 -3.18 -25.11
C LEU A 248 9.87 -4.52 -24.46
N ILE A 249 9.82 -5.60 -25.24
CA ILE A 249 10.24 -6.93 -24.79
C ILE A 249 11.76 -7.05 -24.94
N LEU A 250 12.39 -7.53 -23.88
CA LEU A 250 13.84 -7.69 -23.73
C LEU A 250 14.16 -9.15 -23.40
N ALA A 251 15.32 -9.65 -23.81
CA ALA A 251 15.88 -10.88 -23.27
C ALA A 251 16.53 -10.60 -21.90
N LEU A 252 16.37 -11.49 -20.92
CA LEU A 252 16.99 -11.44 -19.59
C LEU A 252 18.47 -11.83 -19.61
#